data_398e3e749c3afffcb1b54dbeea568b92
#
_entry.id   398e3e749c3afffcb1b54dbeea568b92
#
_cell.length_a   1.000
_cell.length_b   1.000
_cell.length_c   1.000
_cell.angle_alpha   90.00
_cell.angle_beta   90.00
_cell.angle_gamma   90.00
#
_symmetry.space_group_name_H-M   'P 1'
#
loop_
_entity.id
_entity.type
_entity.pdbx_description
1 polymer ?
#
loop_
_entity_poly.entity_id
_entity_poly.type
_entity_poly.pdbx_seq_one_letter_code
_entity_poly.pdbx_strand_id
1 'polypeptide(L)'
;MELAIINSLKMANGVEIPQLGLGVFLVKEEDELNMAVKSAIYDGYRHIDTAMIYNNEEFVGKAIKETEIPREELFITSKVWNYDHGYEETKAAFEATLKRLDTDYLDLYLIHWASPNYIETWQAMEELYEAGKIKAIGVSNFQIHHLEDLMAHTKIKPMINQIETHPEFPQNELHEFMEKHGILHEAWGPLGQGKHDLLSHPVLVIIGE
;
A
#
# COMPACT_ATOMS: atom_id res chain seq x y z
N MET A 1 14.31 20.53 13.71
CA MET A 1 14.40 19.06 13.51
C MET A 1 13.61 18.80 12.25
N GLU A 2 14.27 18.60 11.10
CA GLU A 2 13.57 18.15 9.90
C GLU A 2 12.99 16.77 10.20
N LEU A 3 11.68 16.65 10.10
CA LEU A 3 11.00 15.40 10.35
C LEU A 3 11.40 14.41 9.23
N ALA A 4 12.01 13.29 9.60
CA ALA A 4 12.39 12.19 8.68
C ALA A 4 11.19 11.62 7.89
N ILE A 5 10.00 12.07 8.18
CA ILE A 5 8.71 11.73 7.57
C ILE A 5 8.59 12.24 6.12
N ILE A 6 9.43 13.20 5.72
CA ILE A 6 9.38 13.85 4.39
C ILE A 6 10.18 13.09 3.32
N ASN A 7 10.94 12.06 3.70
CA ASN A 7 11.71 11.29 2.73
C ASN A 7 10.77 10.44 1.85
N SER A 8 11.00 10.50 0.54
CA SER A 8 10.31 9.67 -0.45
C SER A 8 11.27 8.71 -1.10
N LEU A 9 10.76 7.57 -1.53
CA LEU A 9 11.46 6.58 -2.34
C LEU A 9 10.88 6.60 -3.75
N LYS A 10 11.76 6.48 -4.75
CA LYS A 10 11.35 6.53 -6.14
C LYS A 10 11.10 5.13 -6.69
N MET A 11 9.88 4.86 -7.17
CA MET A 11 9.54 3.64 -7.87
C MET A 11 10.10 3.60 -9.30
N ALA A 12 10.09 2.44 -9.93
CA ALA A 12 10.65 2.21 -11.28
C ALA A 12 10.05 3.12 -12.36
N ASN A 13 8.81 3.55 -12.23
CA ASN A 13 8.13 4.48 -13.14
C ASN A 13 8.38 5.97 -12.82
N GLY A 14 9.16 6.26 -11.78
CA GLY A 14 9.49 7.62 -11.37
C GLY A 14 8.53 8.25 -10.35
N VAL A 15 7.43 7.60 -10.01
CA VAL A 15 6.52 8.04 -8.94
C VAL A 15 7.23 7.93 -7.59
N GLU A 16 7.10 8.96 -6.79
CA GLU A 16 7.68 9.01 -5.44
C GLU A 16 6.64 8.61 -4.39
N ILE A 17 6.98 7.62 -3.56
CA ILE A 17 6.17 7.18 -2.43
C ILE A 17 6.79 7.67 -1.13
N PRO A 18 6.03 8.32 -0.22
CA PRO A 18 6.54 8.66 1.11
C PRO A 18 7.02 7.41 1.85
N GLN A 19 8.19 7.48 2.46
CA GLN A 19 8.83 6.35 3.14
C GLN A 19 8.01 5.82 4.32
N LEU A 20 7.25 6.69 4.98
CA LEU A 20 6.35 6.33 6.07
C LEU A 20 4.90 6.54 5.65
N GLY A 21 4.08 5.53 5.90
CA GLY A 21 2.64 5.56 5.67
C GLY A 21 1.85 5.16 6.91
N LEU A 22 0.63 5.69 7.04
CA LEU A 22 -0.35 5.24 8.02
C LEU A 22 -1.20 4.12 7.43
N GLY A 23 -1.07 2.89 7.94
CA GLY A 23 -1.99 1.79 7.65
C GLY A 23 -3.20 1.82 8.59
N VAL A 24 -4.40 1.69 8.03
CA VAL A 24 -5.66 1.73 8.79
C VAL A 24 -6.35 0.37 8.92
N PHE A 25 -5.62 -0.71 8.78
CA PHE A 25 -6.14 -2.05 9.02
C PHE A 25 -6.66 -2.19 10.46
N LEU A 26 -7.84 -2.80 10.63
CA LEU A 26 -8.56 -2.97 11.91
C LEU A 26 -9.11 -1.70 12.55
N VAL A 27 -8.92 -0.52 11.99
CA VAL A 27 -9.62 0.69 12.45
C VAL A 27 -11.02 0.69 11.84
N LYS A 28 -12.03 0.36 12.65
CA LYS A 28 -13.42 0.13 12.19
C LYS A 28 -14.37 1.27 12.55
N GLU A 29 -14.04 2.06 13.55
CA GLU A 29 -14.87 3.16 14.00
C GLU A 29 -14.48 4.45 13.27
N GLU A 30 -15.48 5.14 12.71
CA GLU A 30 -15.27 6.36 11.90
C GLU A 30 -14.51 7.44 12.68
N ASP A 31 -14.90 7.69 13.93
CA ASP A 31 -14.27 8.71 14.80
C ASP A 31 -12.80 8.38 15.10
N GLU A 32 -12.49 7.11 15.35
CA GLU A 32 -11.12 6.64 15.59
C GLU A 32 -10.27 6.83 14.34
N LEU A 33 -10.78 6.43 13.18
CA LEU A 33 -10.08 6.56 11.90
C LEU A 33 -9.84 8.04 11.56
N ASN A 34 -10.86 8.88 11.72
CA ASN A 34 -10.77 10.32 11.48
C ASN A 34 -9.67 10.94 12.36
N MET A 35 -9.66 10.61 13.64
CA MET A 35 -8.64 11.07 14.59
C MET A 35 -7.23 10.61 14.17
N ALA A 36 -7.07 9.33 13.82
CA ALA A 36 -5.79 8.76 13.42
C ALA A 36 -5.24 9.43 12.15
N VAL A 37 -6.06 9.59 11.10
CA VAL A 37 -5.67 10.24 9.85
C VAL A 37 -5.29 11.70 10.06
N LYS A 38 -6.10 12.47 10.80
CA LYS A 38 -5.81 13.88 11.09
C LYS A 38 -4.53 14.06 11.90
N SER A 39 -4.32 13.23 12.93
CA SER A 39 -3.09 13.28 13.72
C SER A 39 -1.87 12.94 12.85
N ALA A 40 -1.94 11.88 12.06
CA ALA A 40 -0.83 11.50 11.19
C ALA A 40 -0.49 12.62 10.18
N ILE A 41 -1.48 13.23 9.55
CA ILE A 41 -1.28 14.34 8.61
C ILE A 41 -0.71 15.57 9.34
N TYR A 42 -1.20 15.90 10.53
CA TYR A 42 -0.67 16.98 11.34
C TYR A 42 0.82 16.75 11.69
N ASP A 43 1.19 15.49 11.97
CA ASP A 43 2.57 15.08 12.26
C ASP A 43 3.44 14.94 11.02
N GLY A 44 2.91 15.26 9.82
CA GLY A 44 3.66 15.29 8.57
C GLY A 44 3.53 14.05 7.69
N TYR A 45 2.73 13.05 8.06
CA TYR A 45 2.44 11.93 7.15
C TYR A 45 1.71 12.42 5.90
N ARG A 46 2.04 11.80 4.77
CA ARG A 46 1.38 12.08 3.49
C ARG A 46 0.92 10.81 2.76
N HIS A 47 1.20 9.62 3.31
CA HIS A 47 0.78 8.34 2.77
C HIS A 47 -0.23 7.68 3.71
N ILE A 48 -1.40 7.33 3.17
CA ILE A 48 -2.47 6.58 3.85
C ILE A 48 -2.70 5.28 3.08
N ASP A 49 -2.62 4.15 3.79
CA ASP A 49 -2.83 2.81 3.24
C ASP A 49 -4.11 2.19 3.79
N THR A 50 -5.03 1.90 2.90
CA THR A 50 -6.26 1.15 3.17
C THR A 50 -6.42 -0.04 2.22
N ALA A 51 -7.54 -0.72 2.26
CA ALA A 51 -7.93 -1.77 1.31
C ALA A 51 -9.44 -1.93 1.31
N MET A 52 -10.01 -2.40 0.21
CA MET A 52 -11.44 -2.66 0.07
C MET A 52 -11.98 -3.55 1.20
N ILE A 53 -11.25 -4.62 1.55
CA ILE A 53 -11.67 -5.60 2.57
C ILE A 53 -11.68 -5.02 4.00
N TYR A 54 -11.01 -3.87 4.25
CA TYR A 54 -11.02 -3.23 5.56
C TYR A 54 -12.37 -2.60 5.88
N ASN A 55 -13.20 -2.35 4.86
CA ASN A 55 -14.52 -1.73 4.97
C ASN A 55 -14.50 -0.34 5.61
N ASN A 56 -13.43 0.41 5.39
CA ASN A 56 -13.22 1.73 5.96
C ASN A 56 -12.79 2.81 4.94
N GLU A 57 -12.81 2.49 3.63
CA GLU A 57 -12.42 3.45 2.59
C GLU A 57 -13.28 4.72 2.60
N GLU A 58 -14.58 4.63 2.91
CA GLU A 58 -15.45 5.82 3.05
C GLU A 58 -15.00 6.73 4.21
N PHE A 59 -14.57 6.14 5.31
CA PHE A 59 -14.08 6.90 6.46
C PHE A 59 -12.73 7.57 6.14
N VAL A 60 -11.87 6.86 5.37
CA VAL A 60 -10.61 7.44 4.87
C VAL A 60 -10.88 8.63 3.97
N GLY A 61 -11.79 8.50 3.00
CA GLY A 61 -12.17 9.59 2.09
C GLY A 61 -12.70 10.81 2.84
N LYS A 62 -13.58 10.63 3.82
CA LYS A 62 -14.08 11.71 4.69
C LYS A 62 -12.97 12.36 5.49
N ALA A 63 -12.14 11.55 6.17
CA ALA A 63 -11.05 12.06 6.99
C ALA A 63 -10.06 12.91 6.18
N ILE A 64 -9.70 12.46 4.98
CA ILE A 64 -8.83 13.21 4.06
C ILE A 64 -9.44 14.58 3.70
N LYS A 65 -10.71 14.62 3.33
CA LYS A 65 -11.40 15.88 3.00
C LYS A 65 -11.41 16.88 4.16
N GLU A 66 -11.58 16.37 5.37
CA GLU A 66 -11.61 17.20 6.57
C GLU A 66 -10.24 17.74 7.00
N THR A 67 -9.14 17.27 6.40
CA THR A 67 -7.80 17.81 6.66
C THR A 67 -7.48 19.07 5.88
N GLU A 68 -8.28 19.41 4.87
CA GLU A 68 -8.06 20.54 3.96
C GLU A 68 -6.71 20.48 3.19
N ILE A 69 -5.99 19.35 3.24
CA ILE A 69 -4.77 19.14 2.45
C ILE A 69 -5.18 18.84 1.00
N PRO A 70 -4.58 19.50 0.01
CA PRO A 70 -4.84 19.20 -1.40
C PRO A 70 -4.60 17.71 -1.70
N ARG A 71 -5.53 17.09 -2.49
CA ARG A 71 -5.46 15.64 -2.80
C ARG A 71 -4.13 15.23 -3.43
N GLU A 72 -3.54 16.09 -4.23
CA GLU A 72 -2.26 15.89 -4.90
C GLU A 72 -1.04 15.88 -3.96
N GLU A 73 -1.18 16.38 -2.74
CA GLU A 73 -0.13 16.30 -1.70
C GLU A 73 -0.21 14.99 -0.91
N LEU A 74 -1.27 14.20 -1.11
CA LEU A 74 -1.47 12.92 -0.44
C LEU A 74 -1.17 11.76 -1.37
N PHE A 75 -0.57 10.72 -0.82
CA PHE A 75 -0.36 9.44 -1.46
C PHE A 75 -1.33 8.41 -0.88
N ILE A 76 -2.30 7.97 -1.68
CA ILE A 76 -3.37 7.07 -1.23
C ILE A 76 -3.19 5.71 -1.87
N THR A 77 -3.07 4.69 -1.03
CA THR A 77 -3.01 3.28 -1.41
C THR A 77 -4.31 2.58 -1.07
N SER A 78 -4.85 1.83 -2.01
CA SER A 78 -5.86 0.81 -1.74
C SER A 78 -5.53 -0.50 -2.45
N LYS A 79 -6.31 -1.56 -2.20
CA LYS A 79 -6.00 -2.91 -2.66
C LYS A 79 -7.27 -3.61 -3.13
N VAL A 80 -7.18 -4.32 -4.28
CA VAL A 80 -8.24 -5.22 -4.73
C VAL A 80 -8.23 -6.49 -3.89
N TRP A 81 -9.41 -6.92 -3.46
CA TRP A 81 -9.53 -8.15 -2.66
C TRP A 81 -9.74 -9.38 -3.54
N ASN A 82 -9.43 -10.55 -2.99
CA ASN A 82 -9.41 -11.85 -3.67
C ASN A 82 -10.71 -12.22 -4.41
N TYR A 83 -11.88 -11.78 -3.90
CA TYR A 83 -13.18 -12.06 -4.52
C TYR A 83 -13.44 -11.25 -5.80
N ASP A 84 -12.69 -10.17 -5.98
CA ASP A 84 -12.79 -9.28 -7.12
C ASP A 84 -11.62 -9.46 -8.11
N HIS A 85 -10.93 -10.61 -8.00
CA HIS A 85 -9.92 -10.99 -8.99
C HIS A 85 -10.57 -11.39 -10.31
N GLY A 86 -9.99 -10.95 -11.41
CA GLY A 86 -10.48 -11.07 -12.78
C GLY A 86 -10.43 -9.71 -13.47
N TYR A 87 -10.51 -9.71 -14.79
CA TYR A 87 -10.32 -8.48 -15.56
C TYR A 87 -11.47 -7.48 -15.34
N GLU A 88 -12.72 -7.89 -15.55
CA GLU A 88 -13.89 -7.02 -15.39
C GLU A 88 -14.21 -6.76 -13.92
N GLU A 89 -14.04 -7.76 -13.08
CA GLU A 89 -14.27 -7.69 -11.64
C GLU A 89 -13.35 -6.66 -10.99
N THR A 90 -12.07 -6.66 -11.37
CA THR A 90 -11.08 -5.70 -10.87
C THR A 90 -11.42 -4.27 -11.30
N LYS A 91 -11.85 -4.06 -12.54
CA LYS A 91 -12.28 -2.73 -13.01
C LYS A 91 -13.49 -2.22 -12.23
N ALA A 92 -14.48 -3.09 -12.00
CA ALA A 92 -15.65 -2.73 -11.21
C ALA A 92 -15.29 -2.44 -9.73
N ALA A 93 -14.42 -3.25 -9.14
CA ALA A 93 -13.92 -3.03 -7.78
C ALA A 93 -13.14 -1.72 -7.64
N PHE A 94 -12.32 -1.37 -8.63
CA PHE A 94 -11.58 -0.12 -8.66
C PHE A 94 -12.51 1.11 -8.70
N GLU A 95 -13.50 1.12 -9.57
CA GLU A 95 -14.50 2.21 -9.63
C GLU A 95 -15.27 2.33 -8.31
N ALA A 96 -15.60 1.21 -7.67
CA ALA A 96 -16.24 1.22 -6.36
C ALA A 96 -15.31 1.78 -5.26
N THR A 97 -14.02 1.47 -5.31
CA THR A 97 -12.99 2.03 -4.43
C THR A 97 -12.88 3.55 -4.60
N LEU A 98 -12.79 4.06 -5.83
CA LEU A 98 -12.75 5.49 -6.10
C LEU A 98 -13.98 6.20 -5.51
N LYS A 99 -15.17 5.60 -5.68
CA LYS A 99 -16.42 6.15 -5.13
C LYS A 99 -16.41 6.19 -3.61
N ARG A 100 -15.92 5.14 -2.91
CA ARG A 100 -15.83 5.13 -1.45
C ARG A 100 -14.81 6.13 -0.92
N LEU A 101 -13.66 6.23 -1.56
CA LEU A 101 -12.61 7.21 -1.21
C LEU A 101 -12.95 8.64 -1.65
N ASP A 102 -13.97 8.80 -2.49
CA ASP A 102 -14.41 10.08 -3.08
C ASP A 102 -13.24 10.83 -3.76
N THR A 103 -12.56 10.13 -4.68
CA THR A 103 -11.41 10.58 -5.45
C THR A 103 -11.48 10.10 -6.89
N ASP A 104 -10.80 10.79 -7.80
CA ASP A 104 -10.80 10.45 -9.23
C ASP A 104 -9.64 9.52 -9.63
N TYR A 105 -8.67 9.31 -8.74
CA TYR A 105 -7.50 8.47 -8.98
C TYR A 105 -6.91 7.91 -7.69
N LEU A 106 -6.09 6.85 -7.83
CA LEU A 106 -5.22 6.36 -6.77
C LEU A 106 -3.74 6.61 -7.09
N ASP A 107 -2.96 6.84 -6.04
CA ASP A 107 -1.50 6.93 -6.18
C ASP A 107 -0.89 5.53 -6.31
N LEU A 108 -1.42 4.56 -5.57
CA LEU A 108 -1.01 3.16 -5.65
C LEU A 108 -2.22 2.22 -5.52
N TYR A 109 -2.31 1.25 -6.41
CA TYR A 109 -3.28 0.16 -6.30
C TYR A 109 -2.57 -1.18 -6.28
N LEU A 110 -2.92 -2.04 -5.32
CA LEU A 110 -2.25 -3.32 -5.10
C LEU A 110 -3.20 -4.50 -5.31
N ILE A 111 -2.68 -5.61 -5.85
CA ILE A 111 -3.29 -6.93 -5.64
C ILE A 111 -3.00 -7.33 -4.19
N HIS A 112 -4.04 -7.60 -3.38
CA HIS A 112 -3.88 -7.81 -1.94
C HIS A 112 -3.19 -9.14 -1.59
N TRP A 113 -3.50 -10.22 -2.33
CA TRP A 113 -2.91 -11.55 -2.20
C TRP A 113 -2.79 -12.23 -3.56
N ALA A 114 -1.85 -13.16 -3.70
CA ALA A 114 -1.70 -14.00 -4.88
C ALA A 114 -2.78 -15.10 -4.95
N SER A 115 -4.04 -14.69 -5.06
CA SER A 115 -5.19 -15.58 -5.23
C SER A 115 -5.44 -15.89 -6.71
N PRO A 116 -6.23 -16.92 -7.07
CA PRO A 116 -6.53 -17.22 -8.47
C PRO A 116 -6.94 -15.99 -9.28
N ASN A 117 -6.67 -15.98 -10.58
CA ASN A 117 -6.95 -14.90 -11.54
C ASN A 117 -6.14 -13.60 -11.31
N TYR A 118 -5.03 -13.65 -10.58
CA TYR A 118 -4.22 -12.45 -10.37
C TYR A 118 -3.54 -11.93 -11.65
N ILE A 119 -3.37 -12.77 -12.69
CA ILE A 119 -2.85 -12.35 -13.99
C ILE A 119 -3.87 -11.46 -14.70
N GLU A 120 -5.14 -11.89 -14.79
CA GLU A 120 -6.22 -11.12 -15.38
C GLU A 120 -6.50 -9.84 -14.58
N THR A 121 -6.40 -9.93 -13.26
CA THR A 121 -6.45 -8.77 -12.36
C THR A 121 -5.37 -7.77 -12.69
N TRP A 122 -4.13 -8.24 -12.86
CA TRP A 122 -3.01 -7.37 -13.23
C TRP A 122 -3.20 -6.72 -14.60
N GLN A 123 -3.70 -7.45 -15.60
CA GLN A 123 -3.99 -6.90 -16.92
C GLN A 123 -5.03 -5.76 -16.86
N ALA A 124 -6.05 -5.89 -16.00
CA ALA A 124 -6.99 -4.81 -15.75
C ALA A 124 -6.29 -3.59 -15.09
N MET A 125 -5.40 -3.84 -14.14
CA MET A 125 -4.62 -2.77 -13.49
C MET A 125 -3.65 -2.09 -14.46
N GLU A 126 -3.04 -2.81 -15.40
CA GLU A 126 -2.23 -2.23 -16.48
C GLU A 126 -3.05 -1.24 -17.32
N GLU A 127 -4.28 -1.61 -17.71
CA GLU A 127 -5.16 -0.72 -18.47
C GLU A 127 -5.54 0.53 -17.67
N LEU A 128 -5.90 0.38 -16.40
CA LEU A 128 -6.24 1.50 -15.52
C LEU A 128 -5.03 2.44 -15.30
N TYR A 129 -3.83 1.88 -15.22
CA TYR A 129 -2.58 2.63 -15.14
C TYR A 129 -2.30 3.40 -16.43
N GLU A 130 -2.40 2.74 -17.59
CA GLU A 130 -2.23 3.38 -18.91
C GLU A 130 -3.28 4.48 -19.15
N ALA A 131 -4.48 4.33 -18.61
CA ALA A 131 -5.54 5.35 -18.63
C ALA A 131 -5.30 6.51 -17.65
N GLY A 132 -4.23 6.47 -16.82
CA GLY A 132 -3.91 7.50 -15.84
C GLY A 132 -4.82 7.53 -14.60
N LYS A 133 -5.61 6.48 -14.39
CA LYS A 133 -6.46 6.33 -13.20
C LYS A 133 -5.69 5.89 -11.95
N ILE A 134 -4.54 5.26 -12.15
CA ILE A 134 -3.63 4.81 -11.11
C ILE A 134 -2.24 5.33 -11.46
N LYS A 135 -1.54 5.94 -10.50
CA LYS A 135 -0.17 6.46 -10.72
C LYS A 135 0.90 5.38 -10.62
N ALA A 136 0.67 4.34 -9.81
CA ALA A 136 1.57 3.20 -9.67
C ALA A 136 0.79 1.93 -9.36
N ILE A 137 1.23 0.79 -9.89
CA ILE A 137 0.63 -0.52 -9.66
C ILE A 137 1.62 -1.46 -9.01
N GLY A 138 1.13 -2.26 -8.08
CA GLY A 138 1.95 -3.19 -7.32
C GLY A 138 1.14 -4.38 -6.80
N VAL A 139 1.82 -5.16 -5.98
CA VAL A 139 1.25 -6.36 -5.38
C VAL A 139 1.49 -6.36 -3.88
N SER A 140 0.77 -7.22 -3.15
CA SER A 140 0.99 -7.45 -1.74
C SER A 140 0.97 -8.96 -1.47
N ASN A 141 1.86 -9.41 -0.58
CA ASN A 141 2.00 -10.81 -0.17
C ASN A 141 2.38 -11.78 -1.32
N PHE A 142 3.08 -11.29 -2.33
CA PHE A 142 3.61 -12.11 -3.40
C PHE A 142 4.98 -12.68 -3.02
N GLN A 143 5.15 -13.98 -3.17
CA GLN A 143 6.42 -14.67 -3.03
C GLN A 143 7.17 -14.68 -4.36
N ILE A 144 8.44 -15.09 -4.37
CA ILE A 144 9.32 -15.10 -5.56
C ILE A 144 8.63 -15.77 -6.75
N HIS A 145 8.09 -16.97 -6.58
CA HIS A 145 7.44 -17.69 -7.67
C HIS A 145 6.19 -16.99 -8.24
N HIS A 146 5.45 -16.25 -7.39
CA HIS A 146 4.32 -15.44 -7.87
C HIS A 146 4.80 -14.23 -8.67
N LEU A 147 5.88 -13.57 -8.24
CA LEU A 147 6.48 -12.45 -8.98
C LEU A 147 7.05 -12.90 -10.31
N GLU A 148 7.73 -14.05 -10.36
CA GLU A 148 8.25 -14.63 -11.61
C GLU A 148 7.13 -14.94 -12.57
N ASP A 149 6.05 -15.59 -12.11
CA ASP A 149 4.89 -15.92 -12.93
C ASP A 149 4.19 -14.66 -13.45
N LEU A 150 3.96 -13.67 -12.57
CA LEU A 150 3.35 -12.40 -12.97
C LEU A 150 4.18 -11.70 -14.04
N MET A 151 5.47 -11.54 -13.83
CA MET A 151 6.38 -10.88 -14.78
C MET A 151 6.52 -11.62 -16.11
N ALA A 152 6.32 -12.94 -16.14
CA ALA A 152 6.35 -13.73 -17.35
C ALA A 152 5.10 -13.55 -18.23
N HIS A 153 3.97 -13.12 -17.66
CA HIS A 153 2.67 -13.04 -18.34
C HIS A 153 2.12 -11.61 -18.49
N THR A 154 2.86 -10.58 -18.08
CA THR A 154 2.40 -9.19 -18.06
C THR A 154 3.38 -8.26 -18.74
N LYS A 155 2.93 -7.07 -19.14
CA LYS A 155 3.74 -6.06 -19.84
C LYS A 155 4.49 -5.15 -18.89
N ILE A 156 3.83 -4.80 -17.76
CA ILE A 156 4.35 -3.88 -16.75
C ILE A 156 4.72 -4.70 -15.53
N LYS A 157 5.96 -4.58 -15.06
CA LYS A 157 6.40 -5.22 -13.82
C LYS A 157 5.76 -4.55 -12.60
N PRO A 158 5.52 -5.30 -11.52
CA PRO A 158 5.15 -4.68 -10.25
C PRO A 158 6.19 -3.62 -9.85
N MET A 159 5.72 -2.45 -9.44
CA MET A 159 6.60 -1.36 -8.99
C MET A 159 6.96 -1.51 -7.52
N ILE A 160 6.10 -2.20 -6.77
CA ILE A 160 6.22 -2.41 -5.34
C ILE A 160 5.58 -3.75 -4.95
N ASN A 161 6.10 -4.39 -3.90
CA ASN A 161 5.47 -5.52 -3.24
C ASN A 161 5.41 -5.22 -1.73
N GLN A 162 4.19 -5.11 -1.21
CA GLN A 162 3.93 -4.86 0.20
C GLN A 162 3.81 -6.18 0.96
N ILE A 163 4.75 -6.49 1.86
CA ILE A 163 4.85 -7.77 2.55
C ILE A 163 5.07 -7.61 4.05
N GLU A 164 4.67 -8.61 4.84
CA GLU A 164 5.00 -8.65 6.27
C GLU A 164 6.50 -8.57 6.47
N THR A 165 6.95 -7.52 7.16
CA THR A 165 8.38 -7.36 7.43
C THR A 165 8.59 -6.64 8.76
N HIS A 166 9.30 -7.31 9.66
CA HIS A 166 9.68 -6.78 10.98
C HIS A 166 10.94 -7.50 11.47
N PRO A 167 11.58 -7.09 12.57
CA PRO A 167 12.85 -7.67 13.02
C PRO A 167 12.87 -9.20 13.20
N GLU A 168 11.73 -9.82 13.52
CA GLU A 168 11.61 -11.28 13.62
C GLU A 168 11.26 -11.97 12.31
N PHE A 169 10.90 -11.20 11.26
CA PHE A 169 10.57 -11.71 9.92
C PHE A 169 11.12 -10.79 8.83
N PRO A 170 12.45 -10.77 8.60
CA PRO A 170 13.10 -9.75 7.75
C PRO A 170 12.95 -9.97 6.24
N GLN A 171 12.46 -11.14 5.77
CA GLN A 171 12.20 -11.43 4.34
C GLN A 171 13.45 -11.26 3.43
N ASN A 172 14.65 -11.59 3.90
CA ASN A 172 15.89 -11.27 3.21
C ASN A 172 15.95 -11.79 1.76
N GLU A 173 15.60 -13.05 1.53
CA GLU A 173 15.64 -13.67 0.20
C GLU A 173 14.68 -12.98 -0.78
N LEU A 174 13.45 -12.70 -0.33
CA LEU A 174 12.46 -11.99 -1.14
C LEU A 174 12.88 -10.53 -1.37
N HIS A 175 13.46 -9.88 -0.39
CA HIS A 175 13.98 -8.53 -0.51
C HIS A 175 15.10 -8.45 -1.58
N GLU A 176 16.09 -9.33 -1.52
CA GLU A 176 17.18 -9.40 -2.51
C GLU A 176 16.64 -9.67 -3.93
N PHE A 177 15.65 -10.55 -4.04
CA PHE A 177 14.97 -10.80 -5.32
C PHE A 177 14.28 -9.54 -5.87
N MET A 178 13.52 -8.84 -5.03
CA MET A 178 12.82 -7.61 -5.43
C MET A 178 13.79 -6.50 -5.83
N GLU A 179 14.84 -6.28 -5.05
CA GLU A 179 15.88 -5.29 -5.36
C GLU A 179 16.52 -5.56 -6.72
N LYS A 180 16.90 -6.80 -7.00
CA LYS A 180 17.46 -7.21 -8.30
C LYS A 180 16.53 -6.93 -9.48
N HIS A 181 15.20 -6.95 -9.28
CA HIS A 181 14.22 -6.73 -10.33
C HIS A 181 13.68 -5.29 -10.35
N GLY A 182 14.16 -4.41 -9.47
CA GLY A 182 13.72 -3.02 -9.36
C GLY A 182 12.30 -2.88 -8.79
N ILE A 183 11.87 -3.85 -7.97
CA ILE A 183 10.60 -3.84 -7.26
C ILE A 183 10.84 -3.28 -5.86
N LEU A 184 10.15 -2.20 -5.50
CA LEU A 184 10.29 -1.62 -4.18
C LEU A 184 9.70 -2.54 -3.11
N HIS A 185 10.39 -2.64 -1.97
CA HIS A 185 9.91 -3.37 -0.80
C HIS A 185 9.17 -2.42 0.14
N GLU A 186 7.90 -2.68 0.41
CA GLU A 186 7.10 -2.00 1.42
C GLU A 186 6.76 -2.98 2.55
N ALA A 187 6.96 -2.56 3.79
CA ALA A 187 6.65 -3.38 4.96
C ALA A 187 5.24 -3.10 5.48
N TRP A 188 4.39 -4.12 5.58
CA TRP A 188 3.26 -4.05 6.48
C TRP A 188 3.60 -4.71 7.82
N GLY A 189 3.02 -4.19 8.90
CA GLY A 189 3.28 -4.65 10.27
C GLY A 189 4.73 -4.46 10.76
N PRO A 190 5.46 -3.38 10.41
CA PRO A 190 6.88 -3.23 10.77
C PRO A 190 7.10 -3.18 12.28
N LEU A 191 6.07 -2.84 13.07
CA LEU A 191 6.08 -2.86 14.53
C LEU A 191 5.42 -4.12 15.12
N GLY A 192 5.22 -5.18 14.32
CA GLY A 192 4.68 -6.47 14.75
C GLY A 192 3.19 -6.49 15.06
N GLN A 193 2.42 -5.45 14.69
CA GLN A 193 0.97 -5.35 14.92
C GLN A 193 0.52 -5.60 16.39
N GLY A 194 1.36 -5.31 17.36
CA GLY A 194 1.09 -5.60 18.77
C GLY A 194 1.12 -7.09 19.16
N LYS A 195 1.49 -7.97 18.23
CA LYS A 195 1.62 -9.43 18.48
C LYS A 195 3.02 -9.81 18.94
N HIS A 196 4.00 -8.97 18.68
CA HIS A 196 5.40 -9.11 19.03
C HIS A 196 5.78 -7.97 19.95
N ASP A 197 6.49 -8.27 21.03
CA ASP A 197 6.90 -7.22 22.00
C ASP A 197 8.15 -6.46 21.49
N LEU A 198 8.06 -5.94 20.26
CA LEU A 198 9.20 -5.30 19.61
C LEU A 198 9.61 -3.99 20.28
N LEU A 199 8.67 -3.22 20.80
CA LEU A 199 8.97 -1.90 21.38
C LEU A 199 9.73 -1.99 22.73
N SER A 200 9.63 -3.14 23.43
CA SER A 200 10.36 -3.43 24.67
C SER A 200 11.38 -4.55 24.53
N HIS A 201 11.61 -5.05 23.30
CA HIS A 201 12.56 -6.12 23.06
C HIS A 201 13.98 -5.68 23.47
N PRO A 202 14.68 -6.42 24.37
CA PRO A 202 15.94 -5.93 24.96
C PRO A 202 17.02 -5.56 23.94
N VAL A 203 17.13 -6.33 22.84
CA VAL A 203 18.11 -6.03 21.78
C VAL A 203 17.75 -4.74 21.02
N LEU A 204 16.47 -4.52 20.73
CA LEU A 204 16.02 -3.32 20.01
C LEU A 204 16.15 -2.06 20.87
N VAL A 205 15.88 -2.16 22.15
CA VAL A 205 16.11 -1.08 23.13
C VAL A 205 17.58 -0.68 23.17
N ILE A 206 18.51 -1.68 23.28
CA ILE A 206 19.95 -1.41 23.30
C ILE A 206 20.44 -0.76 21.99
N ILE A 207 19.88 -1.13 20.85
CA ILE A 207 20.25 -0.52 19.54
C ILE A 207 19.74 0.92 19.46
N GLY A 208 18.61 1.25 20.10
CA GLY A 208 17.98 2.56 20.08
C GLY A 208 18.59 3.58 21.07
N GLU A 209 19.42 3.12 22.03
CA GLU A 209 20.20 3.96 22.97
C GLU A 209 21.50 4.46 22.34
#